data_0ddeda80001f40eb780ab7e2dad88f0d
#
_entry.id   0ddeda80001f40eb780ab7e2dad88f0d
#
_cell.length_a   1.000
_cell.length_b   1.000
_cell.length_c   1.000
_cell.angle_alpha   90.00
_cell.angle_beta   90.00
_cell.angle_gamma   90.00
#
_symmetry.space_group_name_H-M   'P 1'
#
loop_
_entity.id
_entity.type
_entity.pdbx_description
1 polymer ?
#
loop_
_entity_poly.entity_id
_entity_poly.type
_entity_poly.pdbx_seq_one_letter_code
_entity_poly.pdbx_strand_id
1 'polypeptide(L)'
;EQMTGEELVNFVNNTLFPTLKDMAVTAESSNRKVIVHEMIVESFNYMKDGVCIRKAINLLDSIEFDNQDERHAFNDIYETLLRGLQSAGRSGEFYTPRALTQFITEMVNPQLGEVIADFACGTGGFLVDAVEHLKKQVTCAEDAETIEKTVFGVEKKQFPYMLCTTNMLLHDVDYPQVMHMNSLSKNVRDYSAKDM
;
A
#
# COMPACT_ATOMS: atom_id res chain seq x y z
N GLU A 1 25.27 8.42 -2.90
CA GLU A 1 25.24 9.10 -1.57
C GLU A 1 25.58 10.60 -1.62
N GLN A 2 26.23 11.11 -2.66
CA GLN A 2 26.70 12.51 -2.71
C GLN A 2 25.86 13.44 -3.61
N MET A 3 24.94 12.91 -4.44
CA MET A 3 24.13 13.73 -5.33
C MET A 3 23.21 14.69 -4.57
N THR A 4 23.17 15.95 -4.95
CA THR A 4 22.31 16.98 -4.37
C THR A 4 21.78 17.93 -5.46
N GLY A 5 20.81 18.78 -5.14
CA GLY A 5 20.31 19.78 -6.06
C GLY A 5 19.76 19.21 -7.37
N GLU A 6 20.08 19.86 -8.49
CA GLU A 6 19.59 19.45 -9.81
C GLU A 6 20.09 18.09 -10.27
N GLU A 7 21.29 17.68 -9.87
CA GLU A 7 21.85 16.36 -10.19
C GLU A 7 20.97 15.25 -9.63
N LEU A 8 20.54 15.37 -8.37
CA LEU A 8 19.67 14.40 -7.73
C LEU A 8 18.27 14.37 -8.40
N VAL A 9 17.70 15.53 -8.73
CA VAL A 9 16.42 15.60 -9.48
C VAL A 9 16.53 14.90 -10.82
N ASN A 10 17.62 15.18 -11.56
CA ASN A 10 17.87 14.54 -12.85
C ASN A 10 18.07 13.04 -12.74
N PHE A 11 18.80 12.56 -11.74
CA PHE A 11 18.97 11.13 -11.48
C PHE A 11 17.62 10.45 -11.20
N VAL A 12 16.81 11.05 -10.33
CA VAL A 12 15.48 10.49 -9.99
C VAL A 12 14.59 10.41 -11.22
N ASN A 13 14.51 11.50 -12.00
CA ASN A 13 13.58 11.60 -13.13
C ASN A 13 14.02 10.83 -14.37
N ASN A 14 15.33 10.82 -14.66
CA ASN A 14 15.86 10.32 -15.93
C ASN A 14 16.56 8.96 -15.81
N THR A 15 16.81 8.49 -14.57
CA THR A 15 17.48 7.20 -14.35
C THR A 15 16.66 6.31 -13.45
N LEU A 16 16.39 6.71 -12.20
CA LEU A 16 15.75 5.84 -11.21
C LEU A 16 14.32 5.45 -11.62
N PHE A 17 13.45 6.44 -11.85
CA PHE A 17 12.06 6.16 -12.23
C PHE A 17 11.95 5.40 -13.57
N PRO A 18 12.64 5.78 -14.66
CA PRO A 18 12.64 4.98 -15.88
C PRO A 18 13.12 3.54 -15.66
N THR A 19 14.24 3.36 -14.94
CA THR A 19 14.76 2.00 -14.65
C THR A 19 13.75 1.13 -13.90
N LEU A 20 13.05 1.70 -12.90
CA LEU A 20 12.03 0.96 -12.16
C LEU A 20 10.78 0.67 -13.00
N LYS A 21 10.39 1.61 -13.88
CA LYS A 21 9.26 1.41 -14.81
C LYS A 21 9.54 0.38 -15.90
N ASP A 22 10.78 0.33 -16.39
CA ASP A 22 11.21 -0.61 -17.43
C ASP A 22 11.61 -1.98 -16.86
N MET A 23 11.47 -2.16 -15.54
CA MET A 23 11.82 -3.40 -14.87
C MET A 23 10.94 -4.55 -15.40
N ALA A 24 11.58 -5.55 -16.05
CA ALA A 24 10.86 -6.69 -16.59
C ALA A 24 10.20 -7.50 -15.47
N VAL A 25 8.88 -7.59 -15.51
CA VAL A 25 8.06 -8.45 -14.65
C VAL A 25 7.57 -9.63 -15.46
N THR A 26 7.84 -10.85 -15.00
CA THR A 26 7.43 -12.11 -15.60
C THR A 26 6.64 -12.93 -14.58
N ALA A 27 5.99 -13.99 -15.02
CA ALA A 27 5.27 -14.91 -14.11
C ALA A 27 6.17 -15.55 -13.02
N GLU A 28 7.49 -15.54 -13.24
CA GLU A 28 8.49 -16.06 -12.29
C GLU A 28 9.07 -14.95 -11.38
N SER A 29 8.66 -13.70 -11.56
CA SER A 29 9.14 -12.60 -10.73
C SER A 29 8.64 -12.75 -9.30
N SER A 30 9.49 -12.35 -8.31
CA SER A 30 9.04 -12.31 -6.92
C SER A 30 7.90 -11.31 -6.75
N ASN A 31 6.98 -11.59 -5.84
CA ASN A 31 5.84 -10.69 -5.54
C ASN A 31 6.31 -9.27 -5.19
N ARG A 32 7.39 -9.13 -4.43
CA ARG A 32 7.98 -7.82 -4.10
C ARG A 32 8.37 -7.02 -5.35
N LYS A 33 8.92 -7.70 -6.35
CA LYS A 33 9.28 -7.05 -7.63
C LYS A 33 8.05 -6.59 -8.39
N VAL A 34 7.00 -7.41 -8.40
CA VAL A 34 5.70 -7.07 -9.03
C VAL A 34 5.10 -5.86 -8.35
N ILE A 35 5.00 -5.86 -7.01
CA ILE A 35 4.47 -4.76 -6.22
C ILE A 35 5.22 -3.45 -6.50
N VAL A 36 6.56 -3.47 -6.44
CA VAL A 36 7.37 -2.27 -6.71
C VAL A 36 7.13 -1.74 -8.13
N HIS A 37 7.07 -2.63 -9.13
CA HIS A 37 6.79 -2.24 -10.51
C HIS A 37 5.40 -1.59 -10.64
N GLU A 38 4.36 -2.21 -10.11
CA GLU A 38 2.99 -1.70 -10.17
C GLU A 38 2.82 -0.36 -9.45
N MET A 39 3.51 -0.19 -8.30
CA MET A 39 3.50 1.09 -7.58
C MET A 39 4.18 2.22 -8.37
N ILE A 40 5.18 1.91 -9.19
CA ILE A 40 6.01 2.91 -9.87
C ILE A 40 5.56 3.18 -11.30
N VAL A 41 4.96 2.22 -12.01
CA VAL A 41 4.71 2.30 -13.46
C VAL A 41 3.97 3.57 -13.88
N GLU A 42 2.95 4.00 -13.13
CA GLU A 42 2.20 5.23 -13.39
C GLU A 42 2.60 6.41 -12.48
N SER A 43 3.61 6.21 -11.63
CA SER A 43 4.05 7.25 -10.69
C SER A 43 4.99 8.26 -11.35
N PHE A 44 4.96 9.49 -10.84
CA PHE A 44 5.84 10.58 -11.28
C PHE A 44 6.47 11.26 -10.07
N ASN A 45 7.69 11.73 -10.22
CA ASN A 45 8.31 12.57 -9.21
C ASN A 45 7.76 14.00 -9.29
N TYR A 46 7.02 14.43 -8.29
CA TYR A 46 6.51 15.80 -8.17
C TYR A 46 7.46 16.74 -7.43
N MET A 47 8.49 16.20 -6.76
CA MET A 47 9.49 16.99 -6.05
C MET A 47 10.51 17.57 -7.05
N LYS A 48 10.57 18.90 -7.15
CA LYS A 48 11.45 19.60 -8.08
C LYS A 48 12.71 20.17 -7.43
N ASP A 49 12.78 20.13 -6.11
CA ASP A 49 13.93 20.61 -5.34
C ASP A 49 14.73 19.42 -4.81
N GLY A 50 15.95 19.26 -5.34
CA GLY A 50 16.85 18.16 -4.93
C GLY A 50 17.33 18.24 -3.48
N VAL A 51 17.32 19.42 -2.86
CA VAL A 51 17.59 19.56 -1.41
C VAL A 51 16.45 18.94 -0.60
N CYS A 52 15.20 19.18 -1.00
CA CYS A 52 14.04 18.55 -0.37
C CYS A 52 14.03 17.03 -0.59
N ILE A 53 14.36 16.55 -1.80
CA ILE A 53 14.50 15.11 -2.08
C ILE A 53 15.56 14.50 -1.17
N ARG A 54 16.74 15.13 -1.04
CA ARG A 54 17.83 14.63 -0.19
C ARG A 54 17.41 14.55 1.28
N LYS A 55 16.70 15.58 1.78
CA LYS A 55 16.20 15.57 3.16
C LYS A 55 15.22 14.41 3.40
N ALA A 56 14.30 14.17 2.44
CA ALA A 56 13.37 13.05 2.54
C ALA A 56 14.09 11.70 2.51
N ILE A 57 15.06 11.51 1.61
CA ILE A 57 15.88 10.29 1.55
C ILE A 57 16.62 10.06 2.86
N ASN A 58 17.31 11.08 3.39
CA ASN A 58 18.08 10.96 4.63
C ASN A 58 17.18 10.62 5.83
N LEU A 59 15.94 11.16 5.85
CA LEU A 59 14.98 10.84 6.90
C LEU A 59 14.52 9.39 6.80
N LEU A 60 14.24 8.89 5.59
CA LEU A 60 13.83 7.50 5.38
C LEU A 60 14.99 6.51 5.62
N ASP A 61 16.21 6.89 5.22
CA ASP A 61 17.42 6.08 5.42
C ASP A 61 17.79 5.89 6.90
N SER A 62 17.30 6.77 7.77
CA SER A 62 17.48 6.66 9.22
C SER A 62 16.54 5.69 9.90
N ILE A 63 15.55 5.12 9.18
CA ILE A 63 14.54 4.22 9.72
C ILE A 63 14.94 2.77 9.41
N GLU A 64 15.09 1.95 10.44
CA GLU A 64 15.35 0.52 10.30
C GLU A 64 14.02 -0.24 10.13
N PHE A 65 13.53 -0.35 8.90
CA PHE A 65 12.25 -1.02 8.60
C PHE A 65 12.21 -2.52 8.98
N ASP A 66 13.37 -3.15 9.17
CA ASP A 66 13.46 -4.51 9.69
C ASP A 66 13.26 -4.56 11.22
N ASN A 67 13.38 -3.42 11.91
CA ASN A 67 13.06 -3.26 13.33
C ASN A 67 11.56 -3.01 13.49
N GLN A 68 10.88 -3.86 14.25
CA GLN A 68 9.42 -3.78 14.43
C GLN A 68 9.00 -2.48 15.12
N ASP A 69 9.73 -2.03 16.14
CA ASP A 69 9.38 -0.80 16.89
C ASP A 69 9.49 0.44 16.00
N GLU A 70 10.56 0.52 15.17
CA GLU A 70 10.73 1.65 14.24
C GLU A 70 9.72 1.62 13.10
N ARG A 71 9.36 0.45 12.61
CA ARG A 71 8.30 0.30 11.62
C ARG A 71 6.93 0.74 12.18
N HIS A 72 6.62 0.40 13.42
CA HIS A 72 5.40 0.87 14.08
C HIS A 72 5.41 2.39 14.30
N ALA A 73 6.54 2.96 14.71
CA ALA A 73 6.67 4.41 14.84
C ALA A 73 6.47 5.13 13.49
N PHE A 74 7.01 4.56 12.40
CA PHE A 74 6.78 5.09 11.05
C PHE A 74 5.31 4.95 10.63
N ASN A 75 4.65 3.85 10.98
CA ASN A 75 3.23 3.66 10.71
C ASN A 75 2.35 4.73 11.36
N ASP A 76 2.64 5.15 12.58
CA ASP A 76 1.93 6.25 13.24
C ASP A 76 2.08 7.58 12.49
N ILE A 77 3.27 7.85 11.96
CA ILE A 77 3.53 9.01 11.09
C ILE A 77 2.71 8.88 9.79
N TYR A 78 2.71 7.70 9.19
CA TYR A 78 1.99 7.42 7.94
C TYR A 78 0.48 7.60 8.12
N GLU A 79 -0.11 7.05 9.17
CA GLU A 79 -1.52 7.26 9.54
C GLU A 79 -1.85 8.74 9.76
N THR A 80 -0.91 9.51 10.33
CA THR A 80 -1.08 10.96 10.49
C THR A 80 -1.07 11.69 9.15
N LEU A 81 -0.22 11.28 8.21
CA LEU A 81 -0.22 11.79 6.84
C LEU A 81 -1.52 11.46 6.11
N LEU A 82 -2.01 10.22 6.21
CA LEU A 82 -3.29 9.81 5.63
C LEU A 82 -4.45 10.66 6.17
N ARG A 83 -4.50 10.90 7.49
CA ARG A 83 -5.50 11.80 8.09
C ARG A 83 -5.38 13.25 7.59
N GLY A 84 -4.16 13.73 7.40
CA GLY A 84 -3.91 15.05 6.80
C GLY A 84 -4.44 15.16 5.36
N LEU A 85 -4.26 14.12 4.55
CA LEU A 85 -4.80 14.05 3.19
C LEU A 85 -6.33 14.02 3.19
N GLN A 86 -6.95 13.32 4.15
CA GLN A 86 -8.41 13.30 4.35
C GLN A 86 -8.98 14.70 4.59
N SER A 87 -8.35 15.46 5.49
CA SER A 87 -8.82 16.80 5.88
C SER A 87 -8.59 17.87 4.80
N ALA A 88 -7.60 17.67 3.92
CA ALA A 88 -7.24 18.63 2.88
C ALA A 88 -8.25 18.71 1.72
N GLY A 89 -9.15 17.73 1.55
CA GLY A 89 -10.30 17.75 0.63
C GLY A 89 -9.99 18.03 -0.85
N ARG A 90 -8.72 17.99 -1.25
CA ARG A 90 -8.24 18.56 -2.52
C ARG A 90 -8.56 17.74 -3.77
N SER A 91 -9.12 16.53 -3.62
CA SER A 91 -9.33 15.65 -4.79
C SER A 91 -10.71 15.02 -4.84
N GLY A 92 -11.68 15.45 -4.00
CA GLY A 92 -13.00 14.82 -3.92
C GLY A 92 -12.93 13.37 -3.41
N GLU A 93 -11.83 13.02 -2.76
CA GLU A 93 -11.64 11.72 -2.13
C GLU A 93 -12.01 11.83 -0.67
N PHE A 94 -13.00 11.04 -0.26
CA PHE A 94 -13.41 10.93 1.13
C PHE A 94 -12.89 9.62 1.67
N TYR A 95 -12.06 9.70 2.70
CA TYR A 95 -11.56 8.52 3.39
C TYR A 95 -12.44 8.27 4.62
N THR A 96 -12.81 7.03 4.84
CA THR A 96 -13.59 6.64 6.00
C THR A 96 -12.73 6.82 7.26
N PRO A 97 -13.23 7.51 8.30
CA PRO A 97 -12.48 7.67 9.55
C PRO A 97 -12.12 6.32 10.18
N ARG A 98 -10.90 6.18 10.70
CA ARG A 98 -10.41 4.92 11.30
C ARG A 98 -11.31 4.38 12.42
N ALA A 99 -11.84 5.26 13.26
CA ALA A 99 -12.77 4.83 14.32
C ALA A 99 -14.02 4.14 13.76
N LEU A 100 -14.47 4.52 12.54
CA LEU A 100 -15.62 3.92 11.89
C LEU A 100 -15.25 2.59 11.23
N THR A 101 -14.09 2.51 10.55
CA THR A 101 -13.62 1.27 9.93
C THR A 101 -13.37 0.20 10.99
N GLN A 102 -12.74 0.56 12.10
CA GLN A 102 -12.53 -0.32 13.26
C GLN A 102 -13.86 -0.80 13.84
N PHE A 103 -14.80 0.12 14.11
CA PHE A 103 -16.10 -0.23 14.66
C PHE A 103 -16.85 -1.22 13.74
N ILE A 104 -16.87 -0.96 12.44
CA ILE A 104 -17.53 -1.85 11.46
C ILE A 104 -16.86 -3.22 11.45
N THR A 105 -15.53 -3.27 11.42
CA THR A 105 -14.76 -4.53 11.43
C THR A 105 -15.05 -5.33 12.70
N GLU A 106 -15.06 -4.68 13.86
CA GLU A 106 -15.40 -5.34 15.13
C GLU A 106 -16.84 -5.88 15.15
N MET A 107 -17.79 -5.13 14.57
CA MET A 107 -19.19 -5.58 14.52
C MET A 107 -19.41 -6.73 13.56
N VAL A 108 -18.72 -6.74 12.42
CA VAL A 108 -18.74 -7.85 11.45
C VAL A 108 -18.02 -9.07 12.04
N ASN A 109 -16.96 -8.85 12.81
CA ASN A 109 -16.14 -9.86 13.48
C ASN A 109 -15.67 -10.97 12.53
N PRO A 110 -14.93 -10.64 11.45
CA PRO A 110 -14.46 -11.62 10.50
C PRO A 110 -13.57 -12.68 11.18
N GLN A 111 -13.69 -13.92 10.74
CA GLN A 111 -12.95 -15.04 11.27
C GLN A 111 -11.80 -15.41 10.34
N LEU A 112 -10.73 -15.93 10.92
CA LEU A 112 -9.57 -16.41 10.16
C LEU A 112 -10.00 -17.46 9.12
N GLY A 113 -9.56 -17.25 7.86
CA GLY A 113 -9.94 -18.08 6.72
C GLY A 113 -11.20 -17.62 5.96
N GLU A 114 -11.93 -16.62 6.47
CA GLU A 114 -12.99 -15.97 5.70
C GLU A 114 -12.38 -15.01 4.68
N VAL A 115 -12.97 -14.97 3.47
CA VAL A 115 -12.54 -14.06 2.41
C VAL A 115 -13.11 -12.67 2.66
N ILE A 116 -12.23 -11.69 2.75
CA ILE A 116 -12.57 -10.28 2.91
C ILE A 116 -12.14 -9.54 1.65
N ALA A 117 -13.07 -8.83 1.02
CA ALA A 117 -12.81 -8.09 -0.20
C ALA A 117 -13.35 -6.68 -0.13
N ASP A 118 -12.50 -5.69 -0.46
CA ASP A 118 -12.90 -4.29 -0.64
C ASP A 118 -12.64 -3.86 -2.10
N PHE A 119 -13.70 -3.71 -2.87
CA PHE A 119 -13.64 -3.38 -4.30
C PHE A 119 -13.43 -1.90 -4.62
N ALA A 120 -13.23 -1.06 -3.61
CA ALA A 120 -12.91 0.35 -3.73
C ALA A 120 -12.10 0.80 -2.49
N CYS A 121 -11.00 0.09 -2.22
CA CYS A 121 -10.32 0.11 -0.94
C CYS A 121 -9.65 1.45 -0.58
N GLY A 122 -9.50 2.37 -1.54
CA GLY A 122 -8.88 3.67 -1.28
C GLY A 122 -7.47 3.51 -0.71
N THR A 123 -7.25 4.02 0.50
CA THR A 123 -5.97 3.87 1.24
C THR A 123 -5.90 2.61 2.11
N GLY A 124 -6.87 1.71 1.98
CA GLY A 124 -6.87 0.41 2.66
C GLY A 124 -7.33 0.42 4.12
N GLY A 125 -8.08 1.44 4.55
CA GLY A 125 -8.51 1.56 5.94
C GLY A 125 -9.26 0.33 6.46
N PHE A 126 -10.24 -0.19 5.70
CA PHE A 126 -10.97 -1.41 6.06
C PHE A 126 -10.09 -2.66 6.00
N LEU A 127 -9.21 -2.76 4.99
CA LEU A 127 -8.32 -3.92 4.84
C LEU A 127 -7.34 -4.02 6.01
N VAL A 128 -6.75 -2.90 6.41
CA VAL A 128 -5.83 -2.86 7.55
C VAL A 128 -6.55 -3.20 8.86
N ASP A 129 -7.76 -2.67 9.09
CA ASP A 129 -8.51 -3.01 10.30
C ASP A 129 -8.93 -4.48 10.32
N ALA A 130 -9.26 -5.06 9.15
CA ALA A 130 -9.52 -6.49 9.01
C ALA A 130 -8.27 -7.32 9.33
N VAL A 131 -7.10 -6.94 8.79
CA VAL A 131 -5.82 -7.60 9.08
C VAL A 131 -5.51 -7.54 10.57
N GLU A 132 -5.59 -6.36 11.20
CA GLU A 132 -5.33 -6.19 12.62
C GLU A 132 -6.33 -6.95 13.51
N HIS A 133 -7.57 -7.11 13.05
CA HIS A 133 -8.57 -7.94 13.73
C HIS A 133 -8.22 -9.43 13.63
N LEU A 134 -7.86 -9.91 12.44
CA LEU A 134 -7.51 -11.31 12.19
C LEU A 134 -6.19 -11.70 12.87
N LYS A 135 -5.21 -10.80 12.95
CA LYS A 135 -3.94 -11.03 13.66
C LYS A 135 -4.14 -11.43 15.11
N LYS A 136 -5.19 -10.97 15.77
CA LYS A 136 -5.53 -11.37 17.16
C LYS A 136 -5.93 -12.84 17.26
N GLN A 137 -6.28 -13.48 16.15
CA GLN A 137 -6.68 -14.88 16.07
C GLN A 137 -5.53 -15.81 15.64
N VAL A 138 -4.38 -15.25 15.22
CA VAL A 138 -3.21 -15.99 14.74
C VAL A 138 -2.57 -16.77 15.90
N THR A 139 -2.35 -18.07 15.69
CA THR A 139 -1.71 -18.98 16.63
C THR A 139 -0.45 -19.65 16.07
N CYS A 140 -0.30 -19.68 14.74
CA CYS A 140 0.83 -20.30 14.04
C CYS A 140 1.17 -19.51 12.75
N ALA A 141 2.28 -19.87 12.11
CA ALA A 141 2.74 -19.21 10.89
C ALA A 141 1.76 -19.38 9.71
N GLU A 142 1.10 -20.55 9.61
CA GLU A 142 0.11 -20.83 8.57
C GLU A 142 -1.13 -19.91 8.69
N ASP A 143 -1.46 -19.49 9.90
CA ASP A 143 -2.55 -18.53 10.13
C ASP A 143 -2.20 -17.15 9.52
N ALA A 144 -0.96 -16.70 9.68
CA ALA A 144 -0.49 -15.43 9.09
C ALA A 144 -0.52 -15.49 7.55
N GLU A 145 -0.07 -16.59 6.94
CA GLU A 145 -0.20 -16.81 5.50
C GLU A 145 -1.66 -16.84 5.04
N THR A 146 -2.57 -17.32 5.88
CA THR A 146 -4.01 -17.33 5.56
C THR A 146 -4.56 -15.92 5.45
N ILE A 147 -4.16 -15.00 6.33
CA ILE A 147 -4.54 -13.58 6.23
C ILE A 147 -4.13 -12.99 4.88
N GLU A 148 -2.88 -13.21 4.46
CA GLU A 148 -2.37 -12.71 3.17
C GLU A 148 -3.16 -13.26 1.96
N LYS A 149 -3.71 -14.46 2.07
CA LYS A 149 -4.45 -15.14 1.00
C LYS A 149 -5.94 -14.83 0.99
N THR A 150 -6.48 -14.23 2.04
CA THR A 150 -7.93 -14.06 2.21
C THR A 150 -8.38 -12.61 2.29
N VAL A 151 -7.45 -11.64 2.40
CA VAL A 151 -7.76 -10.20 2.44
C VAL A 151 -7.37 -9.54 1.12
N PHE A 152 -8.38 -9.08 0.37
CA PHE A 152 -8.21 -8.55 -0.99
C PHE A 152 -8.68 -7.10 -1.09
N GLY A 153 -7.97 -6.31 -1.88
CA GLY A 153 -8.35 -4.95 -2.23
C GLY A 153 -8.34 -4.69 -3.73
N VAL A 154 -9.22 -3.81 -4.17
CA VAL A 154 -9.20 -3.28 -5.54
C VAL A 154 -9.26 -1.76 -5.46
N GLU A 155 -8.33 -1.08 -6.12
CA GLU A 155 -8.33 0.38 -6.23
C GLU A 155 -8.03 0.81 -7.66
N LYS A 156 -8.82 1.76 -8.15
CA LYS A 156 -8.71 2.24 -9.54
C LYS A 156 -7.63 3.30 -9.72
N LYS A 157 -7.44 4.16 -8.70
CA LYS A 157 -6.54 5.30 -8.79
C LYS A 157 -5.16 4.92 -8.30
N GLN A 158 -4.12 5.26 -9.08
CA GLN A 158 -2.73 4.94 -8.79
C GLN A 158 -2.28 5.43 -7.41
N PHE A 159 -2.58 6.67 -7.04
CA PHE A 159 -2.09 7.21 -5.77
C PHE A 159 -2.72 6.54 -4.54
N PRO A 160 -4.05 6.37 -4.42
CA PRO A 160 -4.65 5.59 -3.35
C PRO A 160 -4.21 4.11 -3.34
N TYR A 161 -4.06 3.47 -4.51
CA TYR A 161 -3.52 2.13 -4.62
C TYR A 161 -2.11 2.01 -3.98
N MET A 162 -1.23 2.94 -4.31
CA MET A 162 0.13 3.00 -3.74
C MET A 162 0.06 3.20 -2.21
N LEU A 163 -0.82 4.08 -1.74
CA LEU A 163 -1.02 4.31 -0.31
C LEU A 163 -1.58 3.07 0.40
N CYS A 164 -2.54 2.38 -0.20
CA CYS A 164 -3.10 1.13 0.33
C CYS A 164 -2.03 0.04 0.45
N THR A 165 -1.30 -0.21 -0.63
CA THR A 165 -0.24 -1.22 -0.65
C THR A 165 0.84 -0.92 0.40
N THR A 166 1.26 0.35 0.51
CA THR A 166 2.22 0.77 1.54
C THR A 166 1.64 0.58 2.95
N ASN A 167 0.37 0.91 3.15
CA ASN A 167 -0.31 0.74 4.44
C ASN A 167 -0.34 -0.72 4.87
N MET A 168 -0.69 -1.63 3.97
CA MET A 168 -0.69 -3.07 4.23
C MET A 168 0.72 -3.59 4.58
N LEU A 169 1.76 -3.16 3.84
CA LEU A 169 3.15 -3.51 4.12
C LEU A 169 3.60 -3.04 5.51
N LEU A 170 3.19 -1.83 5.92
CA LEU A 170 3.49 -1.27 7.25
C LEU A 170 2.75 -2.02 8.37
N HIS A 171 1.66 -2.68 8.04
CA HIS A 171 0.91 -3.57 8.94
C HIS A 171 1.29 -5.05 8.76
N ASP A 172 2.56 -5.35 8.45
CA ASP A 172 3.14 -6.70 8.40
C ASP A 172 2.44 -7.67 7.42
N VAL A 173 1.87 -7.16 6.36
CA VAL A 173 1.39 -7.98 5.24
C VAL A 173 2.47 -7.97 4.17
N ASP A 174 3.27 -9.02 4.10
CA ASP A 174 4.42 -9.08 3.18
C ASP A 174 3.99 -9.11 1.69
N TYR A 175 2.81 -9.65 1.42
CA TYR A 175 2.26 -9.82 0.06
C TYR A 175 0.83 -9.28 -0.04
N PRO A 176 0.62 -7.95 0.03
CA PRO A 176 -0.70 -7.34 -0.07
C PRO A 176 -1.41 -7.75 -1.37
N GLN A 177 -2.59 -8.36 -1.25
CA GLN A 177 -3.42 -8.73 -2.39
C GLN A 177 -4.27 -7.51 -2.81
N VAL A 178 -3.62 -6.46 -3.27
CA VAL A 178 -4.29 -5.24 -3.76
C VAL A 178 -4.09 -5.13 -5.27
N MET A 179 -5.18 -5.03 -6.00
CA MET A 179 -5.17 -4.95 -7.46
C MET A 179 -5.42 -3.52 -7.92
N HIS A 180 -4.53 -2.99 -8.78
CA HIS A 180 -4.72 -1.71 -9.43
C HIS A 180 -5.60 -1.87 -10.68
N MET A 181 -6.90 -1.77 -10.50
CA MET A 181 -7.86 -1.90 -11.60
C MET A 181 -9.19 -1.23 -11.29
N ASN A 182 -10.01 -1.04 -12.31
CA ASN A 182 -11.38 -0.58 -12.13
C ASN A 182 -12.29 -1.80 -11.87
N SER A 183 -12.79 -1.95 -10.63
CA SER A 183 -13.70 -3.03 -10.23
C SER A 183 -15.00 -3.08 -11.03
N LEU A 184 -15.39 -1.97 -11.69
CA LEU A 184 -16.59 -1.89 -12.53
C LEU A 184 -16.30 -2.13 -14.03
N SER A 185 -15.05 -2.43 -14.41
CA SER A 185 -14.67 -2.62 -15.82
C SER A 185 -15.09 -3.97 -16.40
N LYS A 186 -15.32 -4.97 -15.55
CA LYS A 186 -15.77 -6.30 -15.95
C LYS A 186 -17.24 -6.51 -15.55
N ASN A 187 -17.97 -7.28 -16.35
CA ASN A 187 -19.28 -7.75 -15.94
C ASN A 187 -19.12 -8.74 -14.78
N VAL A 188 -20.03 -8.70 -13.79
CA VAL A 188 -20.02 -9.62 -12.64
C VAL A 188 -19.95 -11.09 -13.08
N ARG A 189 -20.52 -11.44 -14.24
CA ARG A 189 -20.51 -12.80 -14.80
C ARG A 189 -19.14 -13.23 -15.35
N ASP A 190 -18.23 -12.27 -15.58
CA ASP A 190 -16.93 -12.51 -16.15
C ASP A 190 -15.85 -12.67 -15.06
N TYR A 191 -16.22 -12.49 -13.79
CA TYR A 191 -15.33 -12.79 -12.65
C TYR A 191 -15.36 -14.29 -12.36
N SER A 192 -14.17 -14.88 -12.29
CA SER A 192 -13.98 -16.26 -11.90
C SER A 192 -13.29 -16.34 -10.53
N ALA A 193 -13.28 -17.51 -9.90
CA ALA A 193 -12.54 -17.74 -8.66
C ALA A 193 -11.01 -17.57 -8.81
N LYS A 194 -10.51 -17.33 -10.03
CA LYS A 194 -9.09 -17.01 -10.30
C LYS A 194 -8.83 -15.50 -10.36
N ASP A 195 -9.88 -14.70 -10.37
CA ASP A 195 -9.82 -13.24 -10.42
C ASP A 195 -9.98 -12.61 -9.02
N MET A 196 -10.16 -13.47 -8.00
CA MET A 196 -10.28 -13.11 -6.57
C MET A 196 -9.20 -13.82 -5.76
#